data_9d04c5426edc95c2d10d35fef71992df
#
_entry.id   9d04c5426edc95c2d10d35fef71992df
#
_cell.length_a   1.000
_cell.length_b   1.000
_cell.length_c   1.000
_cell.angle_alpha   90.00
_cell.angle_beta   90.00
_cell.angle_gamma   90.00
#
_symmetry.space_group_name_H-M   'P 1'
#
loop_
_entity.id
_entity.type
_entity.pdbx_description
1 polymer ?
#
loop_
_entity_poly.entity_id
_entity_poly.type
_entity_poly.pdbx_seq_one_letter_code
_entity_poly.pdbx_strand_id
1 'polypeptide(L)'
;YPTYIVNQVHGAGRVLLRRWKGGVAEYRSLIVTAKDSGIDRLESLRGKQVAFEDPESTSGYFLPKFFLQRNGFKLSPVTDTVSQVSPAAITYMFAGTTDKVLDFVLARQVSAGAMSDDDFSLLEPQKKDKLNVLAQTDLLPRHLVSVRKDLSQEASERLAVILQGMHNDAGGRQILSKMDNTMKFDNLPGGEEAMRRRLLETFFDPQRR
;
A
#
# COMPACT_ATOMS: atom_id res chain seq x y z
N TYR A 1 2.67 -6.41 0.05
CA TYR A 1 4.04 -6.74 0.51
C TYR A 1 4.09 -7.60 1.78
N PRO A 2 3.18 -7.51 2.75
CA PRO A 2 3.21 -8.41 3.90
C PRO A 2 3.33 -9.89 3.50
N THR A 3 2.49 -10.35 2.59
CA THR A 3 2.52 -11.73 2.05
C THR A 3 3.86 -12.07 1.39
N TYR A 4 4.44 -11.12 0.64
CA TYR A 4 5.76 -11.34 0.02
C TYR A 4 6.83 -11.56 1.09
N ILE A 5 6.86 -10.73 2.14
CA ILE A 5 7.84 -10.85 3.24
C ILE A 5 7.68 -12.19 3.96
N VAL A 6 6.45 -12.60 4.28
CA VAL A 6 6.16 -13.90 4.89
C VAL A 6 6.67 -15.04 4.01
N ASN A 7 6.39 -15.01 2.70
CA ASN A 7 6.87 -16.01 1.75
C ASN A 7 8.40 -16.06 1.69
N GLN A 8 9.09 -14.91 1.79
CA GLN A 8 10.55 -14.87 1.80
C GLN A 8 11.13 -15.47 3.10
N VAL A 9 10.56 -15.14 4.25
CA VAL A 9 10.98 -15.69 5.56
C VAL A 9 10.86 -17.22 5.58
N HIS A 10 9.78 -17.77 5.03
CA HIS A 10 9.56 -19.21 4.98
C HIS A 10 10.16 -19.89 3.76
N GLY A 11 10.80 -19.15 2.85
CA GLY A 11 11.37 -19.70 1.62
C GLY A 11 10.33 -20.38 0.71
N ALA A 12 9.05 -19.96 0.83
CA ALA A 12 7.92 -20.69 0.24
C ALA A 12 7.66 -20.30 -1.24
N GLY A 13 8.10 -19.13 -1.68
CA GLY A 13 7.78 -18.62 -3.01
C GLY A 13 8.89 -17.81 -3.65
N ARG A 14 8.73 -17.55 -4.95
CA ARG A 14 9.52 -16.60 -5.74
C ARG A 14 8.58 -15.74 -6.58
N VAL A 15 8.99 -14.50 -6.85
CA VAL A 15 8.20 -13.58 -7.67
C VAL A 15 8.36 -13.96 -9.14
N LEU A 16 7.25 -14.04 -9.86
CA LEU A 16 7.20 -14.32 -11.27
C LEU A 16 7.02 -13.04 -12.10
N LEU A 17 5.99 -12.27 -11.79
CA LEU A 17 5.59 -11.08 -12.54
C LEU A 17 5.08 -9.98 -11.57
N ARG A 18 4.94 -8.77 -12.08
CA ARG A 18 4.13 -7.73 -11.45
C ARG A 18 2.87 -7.44 -12.26
N ARG A 19 1.86 -6.93 -11.56
CA ARG A 19 0.56 -6.59 -12.13
C ARG A 19 0.47 -5.09 -12.40
N TRP A 20 -0.15 -4.72 -13.50
CA TRP A 20 -0.58 -3.36 -13.80
C TRP A 20 -2.06 -3.20 -13.49
N LYS A 21 -2.42 -2.21 -12.67
CA LYS A 21 -3.80 -1.85 -12.36
C LYS A 21 -4.03 -0.39 -12.76
N GLY A 22 -5.14 -0.12 -13.49
CA GLY A 22 -5.48 1.24 -13.91
C GLY A 22 -4.37 1.97 -14.69
N GLY A 23 -3.54 1.24 -15.45
CA GLY A 23 -2.46 1.82 -16.25
C GLY A 23 -1.13 2.03 -15.52
N VAL A 24 -1.02 1.70 -14.22
CA VAL A 24 0.19 1.89 -13.43
C VAL A 24 0.73 0.57 -12.89
N ALA A 25 2.05 0.43 -12.86
CA ALA A 25 2.76 -0.73 -12.36
C ALA A 25 3.35 -0.52 -10.96
N GLU A 26 3.42 0.71 -10.52
CA GLU A 26 3.92 1.10 -9.21
C GLU A 26 2.89 2.00 -8.52
N TYR A 27 2.88 2.01 -7.21
CA TYR A 27 2.00 2.82 -6.38
C TYR A 27 2.69 3.18 -5.06
N ARG A 28 2.09 4.09 -4.34
CA ARG A 28 2.55 4.51 -3.02
C ARG A 28 1.38 4.65 -2.05
N SER A 29 1.69 4.81 -0.78
CA SER A 29 0.71 5.24 0.21
C SER A 29 0.70 6.76 0.32
N LEU A 30 -0.48 7.32 0.47
CA LEU A 30 -0.71 8.70 0.89
C LEU A 30 -1.21 8.70 2.33
N ILE A 31 -0.68 9.59 3.16
CA ILE A 31 -1.25 9.93 4.45
C ILE A 31 -2.07 11.18 4.23
N VAL A 32 -3.37 11.09 4.47
CA VAL A 32 -4.34 12.17 4.21
C VAL A 32 -4.95 12.69 5.50
N THR A 33 -5.23 13.98 5.53
CA THR A 33 -5.93 14.67 6.60
C THR A 33 -7.11 15.44 6.00
N ALA A 34 -8.08 15.82 6.81
CA ALA A 34 -9.08 16.75 6.31
C ALA A 34 -8.45 18.15 6.16
N LYS A 35 -8.77 18.84 5.07
CA LYS A 35 -8.13 20.08 4.63
C LYS A 35 -8.17 21.21 5.67
N ASP A 36 -9.27 21.31 6.39
CA ASP A 36 -9.50 22.32 7.43
C ASP A 36 -9.16 21.81 8.85
N SER A 37 -8.32 20.72 8.95
CA SER A 37 -7.91 20.13 10.25
C SER A 37 -6.86 20.93 11.00
N GLY A 38 -6.16 21.84 10.32
CA GLY A 38 -4.98 22.50 10.87
C GLY A 38 -3.75 21.58 10.97
N ILE A 39 -3.84 20.37 10.40
CA ILE A 39 -2.72 19.40 10.34
C ILE A 39 -2.04 19.55 8.98
N ASP A 40 -0.91 20.22 8.97
CA ASP A 40 -0.14 20.59 7.77
C ASP A 40 1.27 19.96 7.71
N ARG A 41 1.68 19.26 8.78
CA ARG A 41 2.98 18.59 8.89
C ARG A 41 2.89 17.33 9.74
N LEU A 42 3.82 16.40 9.51
CA LEU A 42 3.81 15.09 10.17
C LEU A 42 3.89 15.20 11.70
N GLU A 43 4.66 16.16 12.23
CA GLU A 43 4.82 16.37 13.67
C GLU A 43 3.50 16.65 14.38
N SER A 44 2.54 17.26 13.66
CA SER A 44 1.18 17.53 14.16
C SER A 44 0.36 16.25 14.43
N LEU A 45 0.84 15.09 13.98
CA LEU A 45 0.23 13.78 14.29
C LEU A 45 0.61 13.23 15.66
N ARG A 46 1.59 13.82 16.38
CA ARG A 46 1.91 13.39 17.75
C ARG A 46 0.71 13.60 18.67
N GLY A 47 0.40 12.58 19.46
CA GLY A 47 -0.77 12.58 20.29
C GLY A 47 -2.10 12.54 19.53
N LYS A 48 -2.09 12.11 18.28
CA LYS A 48 -3.29 12.00 17.44
C LYS A 48 -3.59 10.56 17.10
N GLN A 49 -4.80 10.32 16.61
CA GLN A 49 -5.25 9.03 16.15
C GLN A 49 -5.31 8.99 14.61
N VAL A 50 -4.88 7.87 14.05
CA VAL A 50 -4.86 7.61 12.61
C VAL A 50 -5.68 6.36 12.30
N ALA A 51 -6.45 6.38 11.23
CA ALA A 51 -7.12 5.20 10.71
C ALA A 51 -6.29 4.54 9.60
N PHE A 52 -6.11 3.23 9.72
CA PHE A 52 -5.59 2.37 8.67
C PHE A 52 -6.70 1.47 8.12
N GLU A 53 -6.48 0.90 6.94
CA GLU A 53 -7.47 0.07 6.27
C GLU A 53 -7.66 -1.26 7.01
N ASP A 54 -6.70 -2.15 6.91
CA ASP A 54 -6.66 -3.47 7.55
C ASP A 54 -5.21 -3.93 7.72
N PRO A 55 -4.96 -4.97 8.55
CA PRO A 55 -3.59 -5.45 8.84
C PRO A 55 -2.84 -5.99 7.62
N GLU A 56 -3.53 -6.43 6.57
CA GLU A 56 -2.93 -7.02 5.37
C GLU A 56 -2.71 -5.99 4.27
N SER A 57 -3.30 -4.78 4.40
CA SER A 57 -3.17 -3.74 3.39
C SER A 57 -1.74 -3.20 3.32
N THR A 58 -1.19 -3.21 2.11
CA THR A 58 0.13 -2.64 1.86
C THR A 58 0.11 -1.11 1.95
N SER A 59 -0.73 -0.45 1.15
CA SER A 59 -0.81 1.02 1.09
C SER A 59 -1.65 1.63 2.20
N GLY A 60 -2.66 0.91 2.68
CA GLY A 60 -3.53 1.38 3.76
C GLY A 60 -2.98 1.13 5.17
N TYR A 61 -1.88 0.36 5.34
CA TYR A 61 -1.29 0.09 6.65
C TYR A 61 0.22 -0.09 6.63
N PHE A 62 0.73 -1.07 5.89
CA PHE A 62 2.14 -1.47 5.99
C PHE A 62 3.08 -0.31 5.65
N LEU A 63 2.92 0.30 4.46
CA LEU A 63 3.77 1.39 4.01
C LEU A 63 3.69 2.64 4.90
N PRO A 64 2.49 3.18 5.21
CA PRO A 64 2.38 4.39 6.01
C PRO A 64 2.85 4.17 7.45
N LYS A 65 2.63 2.99 8.04
CA LYS A 65 3.15 2.65 9.37
C LYS A 65 4.66 2.71 9.42
N PHE A 66 5.35 2.02 8.49
CA PHE A 66 6.82 2.04 8.43
C PHE A 66 7.35 3.43 8.11
N PHE A 67 6.70 4.17 7.23
CA PHE A 67 7.05 5.55 6.92
C PHE A 67 7.00 6.43 8.18
N LEU A 68 5.94 6.37 8.97
CA LEU A 68 5.83 7.10 10.22
C LEU A 68 6.88 6.66 11.24
N GLN A 69 7.13 5.36 11.37
CA GLN A 69 8.16 4.84 12.29
C GLN A 69 9.56 5.34 11.92
N ARG A 70 9.91 5.36 10.63
CA ARG A 70 11.18 5.93 10.14
C ARG A 70 11.32 7.42 10.42
N ASN A 71 10.21 8.15 10.42
CA ASN A 71 10.18 9.56 10.80
C ASN A 71 10.12 9.79 12.33
N GLY A 72 10.44 8.77 13.12
CA GLY A 72 10.60 8.88 14.57
C GLY A 72 9.31 8.89 15.36
N PHE A 73 8.21 8.41 14.76
CA PHE A 73 6.94 8.28 15.48
C PHE A 73 6.81 6.89 16.10
N LYS A 74 6.36 6.86 17.35
CA LYS A 74 5.89 5.63 17.99
C LYS A 74 4.43 5.43 17.63
N LEU A 75 4.05 4.21 17.24
CA LEU A 75 2.67 3.86 16.91
C LEU A 75 2.15 2.80 17.87
N SER A 76 0.94 3.01 18.39
CA SER A 76 0.26 2.08 19.31
C SER A 76 -1.14 1.77 18.79
N PRO A 77 -1.55 0.49 18.70
CA PRO A 77 -2.89 0.14 18.28
C PRO A 77 -3.92 0.49 19.35
N VAL A 78 -5.12 0.86 18.90
CA VAL A 78 -6.32 1.01 19.74
C VAL A 78 -7.51 0.36 19.03
N THR A 79 -8.58 0.08 19.77
CA THR A 79 -9.73 -0.65 19.22
C THR A 79 -10.81 0.24 18.62
N ASP A 80 -10.79 1.53 18.95
CA ASP A 80 -11.84 2.47 18.56
C ASP A 80 -11.34 3.92 18.46
N THR A 81 -12.23 4.84 18.06
CA THR A 81 -11.94 6.26 17.88
C THR A 81 -11.95 7.07 19.18
N VAL A 82 -12.41 6.50 20.28
CA VAL A 82 -12.56 7.19 21.58
C VAL A 82 -11.51 6.79 22.61
N SER A 83 -10.63 5.84 22.26
CA SER A 83 -9.53 5.42 23.13
C SER A 83 -8.59 6.56 23.46
N GLN A 84 -8.08 6.57 24.70
CA GLN A 84 -7.12 7.60 25.13
C GLN A 84 -5.87 7.58 24.27
N VAL A 85 -5.51 8.75 23.77
CA VAL A 85 -4.32 8.95 22.94
C VAL A 85 -3.12 9.29 23.81
N SER A 86 -2.02 8.53 23.69
CA SER A 86 -0.77 8.89 24.32
C SER A 86 -0.18 10.16 23.69
N PRO A 87 0.13 11.22 24.46
CA PRO A 87 0.70 12.45 23.89
C PRO A 87 2.01 12.25 23.15
N ALA A 88 2.74 11.17 23.45
CA ALA A 88 4.06 10.89 22.87
C ALA A 88 3.99 9.97 21.63
N ALA A 89 2.84 9.39 21.32
CA ALA A 89 2.69 8.42 20.25
C ALA A 89 1.55 8.80 19.31
N ILE A 90 1.56 8.23 18.12
CA ILE A 90 0.38 8.15 17.24
C ILE A 90 -0.37 6.89 17.64
N THR A 91 -1.64 7.00 17.96
CA THR A 91 -2.50 5.81 18.10
C THR A 91 -3.12 5.48 16.74
N TYR A 92 -3.42 4.21 16.51
CA TYR A 92 -4.06 3.81 15.26
C TYR A 92 -5.08 2.71 15.46
N MET A 93 -6.09 2.73 14.58
CA MET A 93 -7.12 1.70 14.49
C MET A 93 -7.30 1.23 13.05
N PHE A 94 -7.96 0.09 12.87
CA PHE A 94 -8.35 -0.41 11.57
C PHE A 94 -9.82 -0.10 11.29
N ALA A 95 -10.07 0.56 10.16
CA ALA A 95 -11.41 0.92 9.70
C ALA A 95 -12.07 -0.19 8.86
N GLY A 96 -11.28 -1.13 8.34
CA GLY A 96 -11.71 -2.27 7.52
C GLY A 96 -11.74 -2.00 6.03
N THR A 97 -11.99 -0.77 5.59
CA THR A 97 -11.98 -0.38 4.18
C THR A 97 -11.45 1.03 3.99
N THR A 98 -10.93 1.33 2.78
CA THR A 98 -10.48 2.68 2.41
C THR A 98 -11.61 3.71 2.53
N ASP A 99 -12.84 3.38 2.14
CA ASP A 99 -13.98 4.30 2.27
C ASP A 99 -14.23 4.68 3.72
N LYS A 100 -14.21 3.72 4.65
CA LYS A 100 -14.37 4.00 6.08
C LYS A 100 -13.20 4.81 6.67
N VAL A 101 -11.97 4.59 6.18
CA VAL A 101 -10.83 5.44 6.55
C VAL A 101 -11.13 6.90 6.20
N LEU A 102 -11.60 7.14 4.97
CA LEU A 102 -11.96 8.48 4.52
C LEU A 102 -13.14 9.08 5.30
N ASP A 103 -14.17 8.29 5.57
CA ASP A 103 -15.31 8.74 6.37
C ASP A 103 -14.86 9.18 7.77
N PHE A 104 -13.99 8.42 8.44
CA PHE A 104 -13.46 8.79 9.75
C PHE A 104 -12.62 10.07 9.71
N VAL A 105 -11.81 10.26 8.66
CA VAL A 105 -11.01 11.48 8.46
C VAL A 105 -11.92 12.68 8.23
N LEU A 106 -12.89 12.57 7.32
CA LEU A 106 -13.80 13.66 6.96
C LEU A 106 -14.75 14.03 8.10
N ALA A 107 -15.19 13.04 8.89
CA ALA A 107 -16.01 13.25 10.09
C ALA A 107 -15.20 13.69 11.32
N ARG A 108 -13.87 13.86 11.20
CA ARG A 108 -12.97 14.24 12.31
C ARG A 108 -12.96 13.24 13.48
N GLN A 109 -13.34 11.99 13.23
CA GLN A 109 -13.25 10.93 14.22
C GLN A 109 -11.80 10.49 14.43
N VAL A 110 -10.96 10.62 13.38
CA VAL A 110 -9.51 10.48 13.43
C VAL A 110 -8.84 11.69 12.77
N SER A 111 -7.59 11.92 13.09
CA SER A 111 -6.82 13.07 12.59
C SER A 111 -6.23 12.87 11.21
N ALA A 112 -5.93 11.62 10.84
CA ALA A 112 -5.40 11.26 9.54
C ALA A 112 -5.83 9.83 9.17
N GLY A 113 -5.68 9.51 7.89
CA GLY A 113 -5.86 8.17 7.36
C GLY A 113 -4.83 7.85 6.29
N ALA A 114 -4.77 6.60 5.86
CA ALA A 114 -3.88 6.19 4.80
C ALA A 114 -4.62 5.43 3.70
N MET A 115 -4.20 5.67 2.46
CA MET A 115 -4.75 5.04 1.26
C MET A 115 -3.72 5.00 0.14
N SER A 116 -4.02 4.29 -0.94
CA SER A 116 -3.16 4.31 -2.13
C SER A 116 -3.34 5.59 -2.94
N ASP A 117 -2.31 5.98 -3.69
CA ASP A 117 -2.37 7.13 -4.60
C ASP A 117 -3.34 6.91 -5.77
N ASP A 118 -3.49 5.68 -6.23
CA ASP A 118 -4.45 5.35 -7.28
C ASP A 118 -5.91 5.41 -6.77
N ASP A 119 -6.22 4.88 -5.57
CA ASP A 119 -7.55 5.04 -4.99
C ASP A 119 -7.86 6.52 -4.71
N PHE A 120 -6.87 7.29 -4.24
CA PHE A 120 -7.01 8.74 -4.10
C PHE A 120 -7.30 9.42 -5.44
N SER A 121 -6.65 8.97 -6.55
CA SER A 121 -6.86 9.53 -7.88
C SER A 121 -8.29 9.32 -8.39
N LEU A 122 -8.94 8.23 -7.97
CA LEU A 122 -10.30 7.86 -8.35
C LEU A 122 -11.39 8.52 -7.50
N LEU A 123 -11.02 9.22 -6.42
CA LEU A 123 -12.00 9.94 -5.61
C LEU A 123 -12.69 11.02 -6.43
N GLU A 124 -13.98 11.20 -6.15
CA GLU A 124 -14.73 12.32 -6.70
C GLU A 124 -14.08 13.66 -6.33
N PRO A 125 -14.07 14.66 -7.25
CA PRO A 125 -13.45 15.97 -6.99
C PRO A 125 -13.88 16.60 -5.68
N GLN A 126 -15.16 16.52 -5.34
CA GLN A 126 -15.74 17.10 -4.11
C GLN A 126 -15.17 16.45 -2.82
N LYS A 127 -14.87 15.14 -2.85
CA LYS A 127 -14.20 14.45 -1.73
C LYS A 127 -12.72 14.81 -1.67
N LYS A 128 -12.07 14.82 -2.83
CA LYS A 128 -10.64 15.15 -2.97
C LYS A 128 -10.35 16.57 -2.47
N ASP A 129 -11.21 17.54 -2.78
CA ASP A 129 -11.08 18.94 -2.36
C ASP A 129 -11.16 19.14 -0.83
N LYS A 130 -11.74 18.18 -0.11
CA LYS A 130 -11.84 18.20 1.36
C LYS A 130 -10.64 17.57 2.05
N LEU A 131 -9.72 16.99 1.30
CA LEU A 131 -8.56 16.29 1.81
C LEU A 131 -7.28 17.08 1.53
N ASN A 132 -6.30 16.93 2.42
CA ASN A 132 -4.93 17.36 2.25
C ASN A 132 -4.03 16.13 2.26
N VAL A 133 -3.12 16.01 1.29
CA VAL A 133 -2.07 14.99 1.30
C VAL A 133 -0.94 15.49 2.18
N LEU A 134 -0.86 14.97 3.39
CA LEU A 134 0.14 15.35 4.38
C LEU A 134 1.52 14.78 4.07
N ALA A 135 1.56 13.54 3.58
CA ALA A 135 2.80 12.86 3.23
C ALA A 135 2.54 11.73 2.22
N GLN A 136 3.61 11.29 1.58
CA GLN A 136 3.59 10.16 0.65
C GLN A 136 4.83 9.28 0.85
N THR A 137 4.66 7.98 0.65
CA THR A 137 5.76 7.01 0.71
C THR A 137 6.50 6.91 -0.63
N ASP A 138 7.62 6.21 -0.63
CA ASP A 138 8.28 5.82 -1.88
C ASP A 138 7.35 4.94 -2.74
N LEU A 139 7.55 5.00 -4.07
CA LEU A 139 6.87 4.11 -5.01
C LEU A 139 7.39 2.67 -4.86
N LEU A 140 6.49 1.72 -4.91
CA LEU A 140 6.82 0.29 -4.96
C LEU A 140 6.08 -0.38 -6.12
N PRO A 141 6.66 -1.45 -6.70
CA PRO A 141 5.93 -2.28 -7.65
C PRO A 141 4.59 -2.69 -7.08
N ARG A 142 3.58 -2.67 -7.93
CA ARG A 142 2.23 -3.01 -7.51
C ARG A 142 2.13 -4.50 -7.14
N HIS A 143 0.96 -5.09 -7.13
CA HIS A 143 0.76 -6.49 -6.76
C HIS A 143 1.71 -7.43 -7.49
N LEU A 144 2.35 -8.30 -6.74
CA LEU A 144 3.27 -9.30 -7.24
C LEU A 144 2.52 -10.60 -7.52
N VAL A 145 2.85 -11.25 -8.63
CA VAL A 145 2.46 -12.63 -8.90
C VAL A 145 3.61 -13.52 -8.44
N SER A 146 3.34 -14.36 -7.47
CA SER A 146 4.32 -15.29 -6.93
C SER A 146 3.92 -16.73 -7.23
N VAL A 147 4.91 -17.58 -7.40
CA VAL A 147 4.75 -19.02 -7.55
C VAL A 147 5.48 -19.74 -6.42
N ARG A 148 5.05 -20.97 -6.15
CA ARG A 148 5.77 -21.84 -5.19
C ARG A 148 7.21 -22.06 -5.67
N LYS A 149 8.13 -22.12 -4.72
CA LYS A 149 9.57 -22.26 -5.04
C LYS A 149 9.89 -23.59 -5.71
N ASP A 150 9.13 -24.63 -5.42
CA ASP A 150 9.27 -25.98 -5.98
C ASP A 150 8.57 -26.17 -7.35
N LEU A 151 7.87 -25.14 -7.87
CA LEU A 151 7.31 -25.19 -9.20
C LEU A 151 8.44 -25.25 -10.24
N SER A 152 8.35 -26.19 -11.18
CA SER A 152 9.40 -26.35 -12.20
C SER A 152 9.62 -25.06 -12.99
N GLN A 153 10.85 -24.88 -13.49
CA GLN A 153 11.19 -23.71 -14.31
C GLN A 153 10.32 -23.64 -15.55
N GLU A 154 10.12 -24.76 -16.24
CA GLU A 154 9.29 -24.85 -17.44
C GLU A 154 7.85 -24.40 -17.16
N ALA A 155 7.22 -24.91 -16.08
CA ALA A 155 5.85 -24.52 -15.72
C ALA A 155 5.76 -23.02 -15.38
N SER A 156 6.76 -22.47 -14.71
CA SER A 156 6.81 -21.04 -14.37
C SER A 156 6.95 -20.16 -15.61
N GLU A 157 7.80 -20.54 -16.56
CA GLU A 157 7.97 -19.82 -17.82
C GLU A 157 6.69 -19.86 -18.66
N ARG A 158 6.02 -21.02 -18.74
CA ARG A 158 4.72 -21.15 -19.42
C ARG A 158 3.65 -20.26 -18.77
N LEU A 159 3.57 -20.22 -17.45
CA LEU A 159 2.65 -19.33 -16.73
C LEU A 159 2.97 -17.85 -17.03
N ALA A 160 4.23 -17.47 -17.00
CA ALA A 160 4.65 -16.10 -17.31
C ALA A 160 4.23 -15.69 -18.73
N VAL A 161 4.50 -16.54 -19.73
CA VAL A 161 4.11 -16.29 -21.13
C VAL A 161 2.59 -16.14 -21.28
N ILE A 162 1.80 -17.02 -20.64
CA ILE A 162 0.35 -16.95 -20.68
C ILE A 162 -0.14 -15.63 -20.07
N LEU A 163 0.28 -15.30 -18.85
CA LEU A 163 -0.14 -14.09 -18.15
C LEU A 163 0.26 -12.81 -18.89
N GLN A 164 1.50 -12.77 -19.39
CA GLN A 164 1.99 -11.63 -20.19
C GLN A 164 1.25 -11.47 -21.51
N GLY A 165 0.79 -12.58 -22.10
CA GLY A 165 0.04 -12.58 -23.35
C GLY A 165 -1.42 -12.18 -23.23
N MET A 166 -2.03 -12.26 -22.04
CA MET A 166 -3.48 -12.07 -21.85
C MET A 166 -4.02 -10.75 -22.39
N HIS A 167 -3.25 -9.66 -22.29
CA HIS A 167 -3.70 -8.35 -22.78
C HIS A 167 -3.72 -8.23 -24.31
N ASN A 168 -3.14 -9.16 -25.05
CA ASN A 168 -3.04 -9.11 -26.50
C ASN A 168 -4.34 -9.53 -27.20
N ASP A 169 -5.18 -10.33 -26.56
CA ASP A 169 -6.45 -10.80 -27.15
C ASP A 169 -7.68 -10.30 -26.38
N ALA A 170 -8.85 -10.35 -27.03
CA ALA A 170 -10.09 -9.84 -26.46
C ALA A 170 -10.57 -10.64 -25.22
N GLY A 171 -10.43 -11.96 -25.25
CA GLY A 171 -10.81 -12.84 -24.13
C GLY A 171 -9.93 -12.58 -22.91
N GLY A 172 -8.64 -12.50 -23.12
CA GLY A 172 -7.68 -12.16 -22.05
C GLY A 172 -7.96 -10.79 -21.43
N ARG A 173 -8.20 -9.75 -22.25
CA ARG A 173 -8.58 -8.42 -21.73
C ARG A 173 -9.88 -8.46 -20.93
N GLN A 174 -10.86 -9.22 -21.36
CA GLN A 174 -12.12 -9.37 -20.61
C GLN A 174 -11.90 -10.04 -19.24
N ILE A 175 -11.03 -11.03 -19.15
CA ILE A 175 -10.66 -11.67 -17.88
C ILE A 175 -9.93 -10.67 -16.99
N LEU A 176 -8.92 -9.98 -17.52
CA LEU A 176 -8.12 -9.01 -16.79
C LEU A 176 -8.96 -7.87 -16.20
N SER A 177 -9.95 -7.35 -16.96
CA SER A 177 -10.83 -6.28 -16.49
C SER A 177 -11.66 -6.68 -15.27
N LYS A 178 -12.05 -7.97 -15.16
CA LYS A 178 -12.77 -8.51 -14.01
C LYS A 178 -11.87 -8.76 -12.78
N MET A 179 -10.56 -8.69 -12.96
CA MET A 179 -9.57 -8.85 -11.90
C MET A 179 -9.15 -7.47 -11.36
N ASP A 180 -10.06 -6.74 -10.76
CA ASP A 180 -9.79 -5.44 -10.12
C ASP A 180 -9.04 -4.47 -11.08
N ASN A 181 -9.62 -4.24 -12.26
CA ASN A 181 -9.08 -3.36 -13.31
C ASN A 181 -7.61 -3.67 -13.69
N THR A 182 -7.25 -4.94 -13.72
CA THR A 182 -5.95 -5.39 -14.21
C THR A 182 -5.83 -5.15 -15.70
N MET A 183 -4.75 -4.53 -16.14
CA MET A 183 -4.52 -4.25 -17.57
C MET A 183 -3.57 -5.26 -18.21
N LYS A 184 -2.52 -5.60 -17.51
CA LYS A 184 -1.50 -6.57 -17.98
C LYS A 184 -0.62 -7.06 -16.84
N PHE A 185 0.22 -8.04 -17.15
CA PHE A 185 1.36 -8.44 -16.34
C PHE A 185 2.65 -8.22 -17.12
N ASP A 186 3.71 -7.85 -16.43
CA ASP A 186 5.06 -7.74 -17.02
C ASP A 186 6.14 -8.26 -16.04
N ASN A 187 7.36 -8.32 -16.51
CA ASN A 187 8.50 -8.66 -15.68
C ASN A 187 8.77 -7.56 -14.66
N LEU A 188 9.21 -7.98 -13.49
CA LEU A 188 9.68 -7.05 -12.47
C LEU A 188 10.99 -6.39 -12.93
N PRO A 189 11.08 -5.06 -13.04
CA PRO A 189 12.30 -4.38 -13.44
C PRO A 189 13.48 -4.72 -12.52
N GLY A 190 14.58 -5.21 -13.12
CA GLY A 190 15.74 -5.67 -12.38
C GLY A 190 15.53 -6.98 -11.60
N GLY A 191 14.38 -7.64 -11.77
CA GLY A 191 14.04 -8.90 -11.11
C GLY A 191 13.71 -8.76 -9.62
N GLU A 192 13.48 -9.91 -8.99
CA GLU A 192 13.12 -10.00 -7.56
C GLU A 192 14.21 -9.44 -6.64
N GLU A 193 15.48 -9.64 -6.98
CA GLU A 193 16.61 -9.17 -6.18
C GLU A 193 16.69 -7.63 -6.10
N ALA A 194 16.48 -6.95 -7.23
CA ALA A 194 16.45 -5.48 -7.25
C ALA A 194 15.28 -4.92 -6.40
N MET A 195 14.11 -5.56 -6.50
CA MET A 195 12.96 -5.21 -5.67
C MET A 195 13.25 -5.46 -4.18
N ARG A 196 13.82 -6.61 -3.84
CA ARG A 196 14.18 -6.95 -2.46
C ARG A 196 15.16 -5.93 -1.87
N ARG A 197 16.17 -5.53 -2.63
CA ARG A 197 17.11 -4.47 -2.23
C ARG A 197 16.38 -3.16 -1.97
N ARG A 198 15.52 -2.74 -2.89
CA ARG A 198 14.72 -1.51 -2.74
C ARG A 198 13.84 -1.55 -1.49
N LEU A 199 13.22 -2.70 -1.18
CA LEU A 199 12.46 -2.88 0.06
C LEU A 199 13.35 -2.75 1.30
N LEU A 200 14.52 -3.38 1.30
CA LEU A 200 15.47 -3.28 2.42
C LEU A 200 15.92 -1.83 2.64
N GLU A 201 16.28 -1.13 1.58
CA GLU A 201 16.63 0.29 1.62
C GLU A 201 15.45 1.16 2.10
N THR A 202 14.23 0.85 1.63
CA THR A 202 13.03 1.60 2.01
C THR A 202 12.64 1.39 3.46
N PHE A 203 12.74 0.17 3.98
CA PHE A 203 12.20 -0.16 5.30
C PHE A 203 13.24 -0.33 6.40
N PHE A 204 14.48 -0.71 6.06
CA PHE A 204 15.47 -1.16 7.02
C PHE A 204 16.81 -0.41 6.97
N ASP A 205 16.99 0.56 6.04
CA ASP A 205 18.23 1.34 5.97
C ASP A 205 18.33 2.33 7.14
N PRO A 206 19.32 2.15 8.05
CA PRO A 206 19.51 3.05 9.20
C PRO A 206 19.97 4.46 8.80
N GLN A 207 20.54 4.63 7.59
CA GLN A 207 21.10 5.92 7.13
C GLN A 207 20.02 6.85 6.54
N ARG A 208 18.84 6.36 6.29
CA ARG A 208 17.68 7.14 5.84
C ARG A 208 16.77 7.60 7.00
N ARG A 209 17.32 7.68 8.20
CA ARG A 209 16.64 8.22 9.39
C ARG A 209 16.74 9.73 9.44
#